data_93a5e6296281b1c82bd03c7cb61475cf
#
_entry.id   93a5e6296281b1c82bd03c7cb61475cf
#
_cell.length_a   1.000
_cell.length_b   1.000
_cell.length_c   1.000
_cell.angle_alpha   90.00
_cell.angle_beta   90.00
_cell.angle_gamma   90.00
#
_symmetry.space_group_name_H-M   'P 1'
#
loop_
_entity.id
_entity.type
_entity.pdbx_description
1 polymer ?
#
loop_
_entity_poly.entity_id
_entity_poly.type
_entity_poly.pdbx_seq_one_letter_code
_entity_poly.pdbx_strand_id
1 'polypeptide(L)'
;INLGEQLLFGTLAGVLGWLGMFSFERYKSDQGGRGEQDKPYDFAIVLAIPLVTFALAQAFHGNGFLAAFVAGLLANFNHGSHYFHGLLHSMEVKIESVAKPTIFMMVGPFVALDNLLDTVWLGLGVSLLFMFVARPLAVWICLLPSGISWREKLFLCAVRETGVIPVVLAVMVVAQFPNM
;
A
#
# COMPACT_ATOMS: atom_id res chain seq x y z
N ILE A 1 -21.79 4.58 8.09
CA ILE A 1 -20.72 4.07 8.98
C ILE A 1 -19.78 5.23 9.19
N ASN A 2 -19.49 5.56 10.46
CA ASN A 2 -18.65 6.70 10.80
C ASN A 2 -17.18 6.41 10.43
N LEU A 3 -16.49 7.42 9.91
CA LEU A 3 -15.07 7.33 9.56
C LEU A 3 -14.22 6.75 10.71
N GLY A 4 -14.60 7.09 11.97
CA GLY A 4 -13.95 6.54 13.16
C GLY A 4 -14.09 5.03 13.33
N GLU A 5 -15.25 4.48 13.02
CA GLU A 5 -15.49 3.03 13.07
C GLU A 5 -14.66 2.29 12.01
N GLN A 6 -14.60 2.81 10.80
CA GLN A 6 -13.77 2.26 9.72
C GLN A 6 -12.28 2.24 10.07
N LEU A 7 -11.79 3.30 10.72
CA LEU A 7 -10.41 3.37 11.18
C LEU A 7 -10.13 2.37 12.31
N LEU A 8 -11.04 2.27 13.29
CA LEU A 8 -10.90 1.33 14.41
C LEU A 8 -10.92 -0.13 13.95
N PHE A 9 -11.90 -0.52 13.14
CA PHE A 9 -11.97 -1.89 12.64
C PHE A 9 -10.82 -2.21 11.68
N GLY A 10 -10.38 -1.24 10.87
CA GLY A 10 -9.21 -1.40 10.01
C GLY A 10 -7.92 -1.62 10.80
N THR A 11 -7.69 -0.83 11.85
CA THR A 11 -6.49 -0.99 12.72
C THR A 11 -6.52 -2.30 13.50
N LEU A 12 -7.66 -2.69 14.07
CA LEU A 12 -7.81 -3.97 14.78
C LEU A 12 -7.56 -5.17 13.86
N ALA A 13 -8.13 -5.15 12.66
CA ALA A 13 -7.88 -6.20 11.67
C ALA A 13 -6.40 -6.24 11.25
N GLY A 14 -5.73 -5.09 11.14
CA GLY A 14 -4.30 -4.99 10.86
C GLY A 14 -3.44 -5.62 11.97
N VAL A 15 -3.78 -5.39 13.23
CA VAL A 15 -3.10 -6.04 14.38
C VAL A 15 -3.30 -7.55 14.36
N LEU A 16 -4.51 -8.04 14.05
CA LEU A 16 -4.79 -9.47 13.91
C LEU A 16 -3.99 -10.09 12.76
N GLY A 17 -3.89 -9.41 11.64
CA GLY A 17 -3.06 -9.83 10.51
C GLY A 17 -1.57 -9.95 10.89
N TRP A 18 -1.04 -8.98 11.62
CA TRP A 18 0.32 -9.04 12.17
C TRP A 18 0.51 -10.21 13.14
N LEU A 19 -0.45 -10.47 14.03
CA LEU A 19 -0.39 -11.64 14.95
C LEU A 19 -0.37 -12.96 14.18
N GLY A 20 -1.15 -13.06 13.10
CA GLY A 20 -1.14 -14.21 12.20
C GLY A 20 0.23 -14.43 11.56
N MET A 21 0.84 -13.35 11.08
CA MET A 21 2.17 -13.35 10.50
C MET A 21 3.25 -13.75 11.51
N PHE A 22 3.20 -13.19 12.70
CA PHE A 22 4.12 -13.50 13.79
C PHE A 22 4.00 -14.97 14.26
N SER A 23 2.76 -15.50 14.31
CA SER A 23 2.52 -16.91 14.67
C SER A 23 3.08 -17.86 13.62
N PHE A 24 2.95 -17.51 12.34
CA PHE A 24 3.52 -18.28 11.23
C PHE A 24 5.05 -18.29 11.27
N GLU A 25 5.65 -17.14 11.54
CA GLU A 25 7.10 -16.99 11.67
C GLU A 25 7.66 -17.84 12.83
N ARG A 26 7.01 -17.81 13.98
CA ARG A 26 7.38 -18.67 15.13
C ARG A 26 7.28 -20.14 14.80
N TYR A 27 6.18 -20.54 14.15
CA TYR A 27 6.00 -21.93 13.74
C TYR A 27 7.11 -22.43 12.82
N LYS A 28 7.54 -21.61 11.89
CA LYS A 28 8.62 -21.95 10.95
C LYS A 28 10.00 -21.93 11.62
N SER A 29 10.25 -21.00 12.52
CA SER A 29 11.50 -20.93 13.30
C SER A 29 11.69 -22.17 14.17
N ASP A 30 10.62 -22.72 14.72
CA ASP A 30 10.65 -23.90 15.60
C ASP A 30 10.90 -25.19 14.80
N GLN A 31 10.54 -25.24 13.52
CA GLN A 31 10.77 -26.40 12.66
C GLN A 31 12.20 -26.50 12.08
N GLY A 32 13.16 -25.72 12.57
CA GLY A 32 14.59 -25.87 12.22
C GLY A 32 14.98 -25.33 10.84
N GLY A 33 14.29 -24.33 10.33
CA GLY A 33 14.45 -23.71 9.02
C GLY A 33 15.75 -22.95 8.75
N ARG A 34 16.88 -23.46 9.22
CA ARG A 34 18.22 -23.01 8.80
C ARG A 34 18.67 -23.81 7.58
N GLY A 35 18.36 -23.31 6.40
CA GLY A 35 19.00 -23.79 5.17
C GLY A 35 18.12 -24.43 4.09
N GLU A 36 16.81 -24.39 4.20
CA GLU A 36 15.94 -24.85 3.12
C GLU A 36 15.53 -23.68 2.23
N GLN A 37 15.95 -23.79 0.96
CA GLN A 37 15.65 -22.86 -0.13
C GLN A 37 14.17 -22.45 -0.15
N ASP A 38 13.89 -21.23 -0.57
CA ASP A 38 12.56 -20.64 -0.75
C ASP A 38 11.57 -21.65 -1.36
N LYS A 39 10.72 -22.22 -0.53
CA LYS A 39 9.71 -23.17 -1.04
C LYS A 39 8.56 -22.35 -1.66
N PRO A 40 8.02 -22.80 -2.80
CA PRO A 40 6.96 -22.05 -3.51
C PRO A 40 5.71 -21.78 -2.65
N TYR A 41 5.46 -22.61 -1.63
CA TYR A 41 4.35 -22.36 -0.71
C TYR A 41 4.62 -21.22 0.30
N ASP A 42 5.88 -20.90 0.60
CA ASP A 42 6.21 -19.75 1.44
C ASP A 42 5.77 -18.45 0.80
N PHE A 43 5.95 -18.36 -0.52
CA PHE A 43 5.41 -17.27 -1.34
C PHE A 43 3.90 -17.14 -1.20
N ALA A 44 3.18 -18.25 -1.37
CA ALA A 44 1.73 -18.25 -1.31
C ALA A 44 1.20 -17.81 0.07
N ILE A 45 1.85 -18.25 1.16
CA ILE A 45 1.45 -17.90 2.51
C ILE A 45 1.70 -16.42 2.80
N VAL A 46 2.86 -15.90 2.42
CA VAL A 46 3.20 -14.48 2.62
C VAL A 46 2.26 -13.56 1.84
N LEU A 47 1.83 -13.98 0.64
CA LEU A 47 0.84 -13.25 -0.14
C LEU A 47 -0.58 -13.39 0.44
N ALA A 48 -0.92 -14.56 0.98
CA ALA A 48 -2.25 -14.82 1.53
C ALA A 48 -2.55 -13.99 2.79
N ILE A 49 -1.56 -13.76 3.65
CA ILE A 49 -1.76 -13.04 4.90
C ILE A 49 -2.30 -11.62 4.69
N PRO A 50 -1.69 -10.74 3.88
CA PRO A 50 -2.23 -9.40 3.64
C PRO A 50 -3.59 -9.44 2.92
N LEU A 51 -3.83 -10.40 2.04
CA LEU A 51 -5.12 -10.55 1.35
C LEU A 51 -6.23 -10.97 2.34
N VAL A 52 -5.95 -11.92 3.22
CA VAL A 52 -6.88 -12.32 4.27
C VAL A 52 -7.13 -11.18 5.24
N THR A 53 -6.09 -10.44 5.64
CA THR A 53 -6.22 -9.27 6.51
C THR A 53 -7.10 -8.20 5.88
N PHE A 54 -6.90 -7.93 4.59
CA PHE A 54 -7.72 -7.02 3.81
C PHE A 54 -9.19 -7.48 3.77
N ALA A 55 -9.42 -8.76 3.44
CA ALA A 55 -10.76 -9.33 3.35
C ALA A 55 -11.50 -9.33 4.70
N LEU A 56 -10.80 -9.65 5.79
CA LEU A 56 -11.37 -9.59 7.13
C LEU A 56 -11.76 -8.15 7.51
N ALA A 57 -10.91 -7.17 7.26
CA ALA A 57 -11.24 -5.78 7.51
C ALA A 57 -12.50 -5.35 6.75
N GLN A 58 -12.61 -5.71 5.48
CA GLN A 58 -13.78 -5.43 4.65
C GLN A 58 -15.05 -6.13 5.17
N ALA A 59 -14.93 -7.37 5.62
CA ALA A 59 -16.05 -8.12 6.18
C ALA A 59 -16.64 -7.45 7.44
N PHE A 60 -15.80 -6.81 8.23
CA PHE A 60 -16.19 -6.03 9.42
C PHE A 60 -16.46 -4.55 9.12
N HIS A 61 -16.66 -4.19 7.85
CA HIS A 61 -16.88 -2.80 7.41
C HIS A 61 -15.73 -1.82 7.77
N GLY A 62 -14.54 -2.35 8.06
CA GLY A 62 -13.32 -1.59 8.26
C GLY A 62 -12.61 -1.27 6.94
N ASN A 63 -11.61 -0.39 6.99
CA ASN A 63 -10.79 -0.07 5.83
C ASN A 63 -9.71 -1.14 5.63
N GLY A 64 -9.84 -1.96 4.58
CA GLY A 64 -8.90 -3.04 4.26
C GLY A 64 -7.49 -2.55 3.91
N PHE A 65 -7.37 -1.39 3.25
CA PHE A 65 -6.07 -0.80 2.94
C PHE A 65 -5.32 -0.37 4.21
N LEU A 66 -6.05 0.23 5.16
CA LEU A 66 -5.50 0.60 6.46
C LEU A 66 -5.07 -0.64 7.24
N ALA A 67 -5.87 -1.71 7.21
CA ALA A 67 -5.54 -2.97 7.87
C ALA A 67 -4.24 -3.58 7.31
N ALA A 68 -4.11 -3.67 5.98
CA ALA A 68 -2.90 -4.18 5.35
C ALA A 68 -1.67 -3.29 5.65
N PHE A 69 -1.85 -1.97 5.66
CA PHE A 69 -0.79 -1.01 6.01
C PHE A 69 -0.33 -1.19 7.46
N VAL A 70 -1.25 -1.27 8.41
CA VAL A 70 -0.93 -1.47 9.84
C VAL A 70 -0.24 -2.81 10.06
N ALA A 71 -0.72 -3.88 9.43
CA ALA A 71 -0.08 -5.19 9.51
C ALA A 71 1.37 -5.16 8.99
N GLY A 72 1.61 -4.52 7.85
CA GLY A 72 2.95 -4.35 7.29
C GLY A 72 3.86 -3.48 8.15
N LEU A 73 3.33 -2.39 8.71
CA LEU A 73 4.07 -1.50 9.60
C LEU A 73 4.52 -2.23 10.87
N LEU A 74 3.63 -2.98 11.51
CA LEU A 74 3.93 -3.76 12.71
C LEU A 74 4.92 -4.90 12.42
N ALA A 75 4.82 -5.51 11.25
CA ALA A 75 5.78 -6.52 10.80
C ALA A 75 7.20 -5.95 10.66
N ASN A 76 7.33 -4.71 10.20
CA ASN A 76 8.63 -4.04 10.07
C ASN A 76 9.29 -3.72 11.43
N PHE A 77 8.51 -3.52 12.49
CA PHE A 77 9.06 -3.30 13.83
C PHE A 77 9.58 -4.59 14.48
N ASN A 78 9.22 -5.75 13.95
CA ASN A 78 9.68 -7.03 14.47
C ASN A 78 11.03 -7.42 13.85
N HIS A 79 12.12 -6.95 14.43
CA HIS A 79 13.49 -7.11 13.93
C HIS A 79 14.06 -8.55 14.02
N GLY A 80 13.24 -9.55 14.36
CA GLY A 80 13.70 -10.92 14.64
C GLY A 80 13.97 -11.79 13.42
N SER A 81 13.46 -11.47 12.24
CA SER A 81 13.47 -12.37 11.09
C SER A 81 14.07 -11.76 9.82
N HIS A 82 15.37 -11.95 9.68
CA HIS A 82 16.08 -11.66 8.43
C HIS A 82 15.54 -12.46 7.22
N TYR A 83 15.03 -13.66 7.46
CA TYR A 83 14.48 -14.53 6.43
C TYR A 83 13.21 -13.93 5.82
N PHE A 84 12.30 -13.50 6.66
CA PHE A 84 11.02 -12.94 6.22
C PHE A 84 11.18 -11.60 5.47
N HIS A 85 12.11 -10.76 5.93
CA HIS A 85 12.45 -9.50 5.25
C HIS A 85 13.04 -9.74 3.85
N GLY A 86 13.94 -10.72 3.71
CA GLY A 86 14.49 -11.08 2.41
C GLY A 86 13.44 -11.62 1.44
N LEU A 87 12.54 -12.47 1.97
CA LEU A 87 11.44 -13.03 1.20
C LEU A 87 10.46 -11.94 0.74
N LEU A 88 10.02 -11.07 1.64
CA LEU A 88 9.15 -9.93 1.30
C LEU A 88 9.77 -9.04 0.23
N HIS A 89 11.02 -8.66 0.38
CA HIS A 89 11.69 -7.78 -0.58
C HIS A 89 11.84 -8.42 -1.96
N SER A 90 12.19 -9.70 -2.03
CA SER A 90 12.28 -10.42 -3.31
C SER A 90 10.93 -10.57 -4.01
N MET A 91 9.86 -10.67 -3.24
CA MET A 91 8.49 -10.76 -3.74
C MET A 91 7.94 -9.43 -4.20
N GLU A 92 8.16 -8.37 -3.41
CA GLU A 92 7.72 -7.01 -3.72
C GLU A 92 8.13 -6.63 -5.14
N VAL A 93 9.40 -6.80 -5.49
CA VAL A 93 9.93 -6.49 -6.81
C VAL A 93 9.27 -7.33 -7.92
N LYS A 94 9.07 -8.63 -7.69
CA LYS A 94 8.45 -9.52 -8.69
C LYS A 94 6.98 -9.24 -8.90
N ILE A 95 6.22 -9.03 -7.82
CA ILE A 95 4.79 -8.73 -7.89
C ILE A 95 4.59 -7.34 -8.51
N GLU A 96 5.37 -6.36 -8.11
CA GLU A 96 5.27 -5.00 -8.59
C GLU A 96 5.53 -4.91 -10.11
N SER A 97 6.52 -5.65 -10.60
CA SER A 97 6.87 -5.66 -12.03
C SER A 97 5.76 -6.21 -12.93
N VAL A 98 4.92 -7.10 -12.43
CA VAL A 98 3.78 -7.67 -13.17
C VAL A 98 2.48 -6.93 -12.86
N ALA A 99 2.23 -6.61 -11.61
CA ALA A 99 0.97 -5.98 -11.18
C ALA A 99 0.82 -4.56 -11.72
N LYS A 100 1.87 -3.73 -11.71
CA LYS A 100 1.81 -2.35 -12.22
C LYS A 100 1.35 -2.29 -13.67
N PRO A 101 2.02 -2.92 -14.65
CA PRO A 101 1.58 -2.85 -16.04
C PRO A 101 0.21 -3.48 -16.26
N THR A 102 -0.12 -4.56 -15.54
CA THR A 102 -1.43 -5.21 -15.65
C THR A 102 -2.56 -4.28 -15.21
N ILE A 103 -2.41 -3.58 -14.08
CA ILE A 103 -3.42 -2.65 -13.58
C ILE A 103 -3.56 -1.46 -14.54
N PHE A 104 -2.47 -0.88 -15.02
CA PHE A 104 -2.54 0.20 -16.02
C PHE A 104 -3.21 -0.24 -17.31
N MET A 105 -2.96 -1.46 -17.78
CA MET A 105 -3.61 -2.02 -18.95
C MET A 105 -5.12 -2.22 -18.73
N MET A 106 -5.54 -2.63 -17.53
CA MET A 106 -6.95 -2.78 -17.19
C MET A 106 -7.67 -1.44 -17.02
N VAL A 107 -6.99 -0.42 -16.51
CA VAL A 107 -7.57 0.92 -16.30
C VAL A 107 -7.72 1.67 -17.62
N GLY A 108 -6.83 1.44 -18.60
CA GLY A 108 -6.88 2.14 -19.89
C GLY A 108 -8.28 2.21 -20.55
N PRO A 109 -8.99 1.08 -20.69
CA PRO A 109 -10.34 1.07 -21.28
C PRO A 109 -11.41 1.85 -20.50
N PHE A 110 -11.19 2.10 -19.20
CA PHE A 110 -12.15 2.88 -18.39
C PHE A 110 -12.01 4.39 -18.56
N VAL A 111 -10.95 4.85 -19.22
CA VAL A 111 -10.76 6.27 -19.53
C VAL A 111 -11.63 6.66 -20.72
N ALA A 112 -12.73 7.38 -20.45
CA ALA A 112 -13.58 7.93 -21.48
C ALA A 112 -12.88 9.09 -22.19
N LEU A 113 -12.39 8.85 -23.40
CA LEU A 113 -11.64 9.83 -24.19
C LEU A 113 -12.50 11.05 -24.59
N ASP A 114 -13.81 10.84 -24.75
CA ASP A 114 -14.74 11.89 -25.19
C ASP A 114 -14.85 13.06 -24.20
N ASN A 115 -14.75 12.79 -22.90
CA ASN A 115 -14.81 13.80 -21.84
C ASN A 115 -13.42 14.30 -21.39
N LEU A 116 -12.38 13.70 -21.93
CA LEU A 116 -11.01 14.00 -21.49
C LEU A 116 -10.62 15.44 -21.87
N LEU A 117 -10.99 15.89 -23.08
CA LEU A 117 -10.61 17.19 -23.59
C LEU A 117 -11.22 18.34 -22.78
N ASP A 118 -12.46 18.18 -22.32
CA ASP A 118 -13.16 19.19 -21.51
C ASP A 118 -12.61 19.28 -20.09
N THR A 119 -12.09 18.18 -19.57
CA THR A 119 -11.61 18.08 -18.19
C THR A 119 -10.08 18.27 -18.06
N VAL A 120 -9.34 18.26 -19.18
CA VAL A 120 -7.86 18.34 -19.18
C VAL A 120 -7.35 19.55 -18.41
N TRP A 121 -7.93 20.72 -18.61
CA TRP A 121 -7.47 21.95 -17.96
C TRP A 121 -7.66 21.91 -16.45
N LEU A 122 -8.81 21.40 -15.99
CA LEU A 122 -9.07 21.21 -14.58
C LEU A 122 -8.14 20.16 -13.98
N GLY A 123 -7.98 19.03 -14.64
CA GLY A 123 -7.11 17.93 -14.22
C GLY A 123 -5.64 18.36 -14.16
N LEU A 124 -5.20 19.15 -15.12
CA LEU A 124 -3.84 19.69 -15.15
C LEU A 124 -3.60 20.68 -14.01
N GLY A 125 -4.57 21.56 -13.74
CA GLY A 125 -4.55 22.48 -12.61
C GLY A 125 -4.44 21.75 -11.26
N VAL A 126 -5.28 20.75 -11.03
CA VAL A 126 -5.26 19.92 -9.81
C VAL A 126 -3.96 19.14 -9.69
N SER A 127 -3.44 18.58 -10.79
CA SER A 127 -2.16 17.86 -10.78
C SER A 127 -0.98 18.75 -10.42
N LEU A 128 -0.94 19.96 -10.98
CA LEU A 128 0.11 20.94 -10.67
C LEU A 128 0.02 21.41 -9.21
N LEU A 129 -1.17 21.68 -8.72
CA LEU A 129 -1.39 22.07 -7.33
C LEU A 129 -0.94 20.95 -6.39
N PHE A 130 -1.30 19.71 -6.70
CA PHE A 130 -0.87 18.55 -5.91
C PHE A 130 0.66 18.40 -5.92
N MET A 131 1.28 18.52 -7.10
CA MET A 131 2.72 18.33 -7.28
C MET A 131 3.56 19.43 -6.60
N PHE A 132 3.14 20.69 -6.72
CA PHE A 132 3.94 21.83 -6.26
C PHE A 132 3.56 22.34 -4.88
N VAL A 133 2.34 22.05 -4.39
CA VAL A 133 1.87 22.56 -3.11
C VAL A 133 1.64 21.42 -2.11
N ALA A 134 0.76 20.49 -2.41
CA ALA A 134 0.35 19.48 -1.44
C ALA A 134 1.49 18.53 -1.05
N ARG A 135 2.26 18.09 -2.03
CA ARG A 135 3.36 17.16 -1.81
C ARG A 135 4.55 17.78 -1.06
N PRO A 136 5.11 18.94 -1.45
CA PRO A 136 6.14 19.59 -0.65
C PRO A 136 5.69 19.88 0.76
N LEU A 137 4.46 20.33 0.94
CA LEU A 137 3.89 20.61 2.25
C LEU A 137 3.85 19.33 3.12
N ALA A 138 3.38 18.22 2.57
CA ALA A 138 3.33 16.93 3.26
C ALA A 138 4.73 16.44 3.64
N VAL A 139 5.68 16.47 2.71
CA VAL A 139 7.08 16.07 2.97
C VAL A 139 7.72 16.96 4.04
N TRP A 140 7.47 18.26 4.01
CA TRP A 140 7.98 19.20 5.00
C TRP A 140 7.41 18.93 6.39
N ILE A 141 6.10 18.76 6.51
CA ILE A 141 5.44 18.49 7.79
C ILE A 141 5.95 17.16 8.36
N CYS A 142 6.02 16.11 7.55
CA CYS A 142 6.45 14.79 8.00
C CYS A 142 7.94 14.74 8.40
N LEU A 143 8.78 15.53 7.74
CA LEU A 143 10.23 15.55 7.98
C LEU A 143 10.70 16.69 8.88
N LEU A 144 9.77 17.46 9.47
CA LEU A 144 10.09 18.51 10.44
C LEU A 144 10.96 18.01 11.61
N PRO A 145 10.62 16.85 12.24
CA PRO A 145 11.40 16.33 13.37
C PRO A 145 12.70 15.63 12.94
N SER A 146 12.91 15.38 11.65
CA SER A 146 14.10 14.67 11.17
C SER A 146 15.24 15.64 10.91
N GLY A 147 16.45 15.29 11.34
CA GLY A 147 17.68 16.06 11.08
C GLY A 147 18.16 16.00 9.61
N ILE A 148 17.29 15.70 8.66
CA ILE A 148 17.59 15.55 7.23
C ILE A 148 17.87 16.93 6.62
N SER A 149 18.91 16.99 5.76
CA SER A 149 19.32 18.25 5.13
C SER A 149 18.25 18.79 4.16
N TRP A 150 18.20 20.11 3.99
CA TRP A 150 17.27 20.76 3.07
C TRP A 150 17.32 20.21 1.64
N ARG A 151 18.52 19.86 1.16
CA ARG A 151 18.72 19.32 -0.20
C ARG A 151 18.08 17.96 -0.37
N GLU A 152 18.16 17.12 0.64
CA GLU A 152 17.53 15.80 0.67
C GLU A 152 16.00 15.92 0.75
N LYS A 153 15.48 16.88 1.51
CA LYS A 153 14.03 17.18 1.55
C LYS A 153 13.51 17.60 0.18
N LEU A 154 14.26 18.48 -0.52
CA LEU A 154 13.93 18.90 -1.87
C LEU A 154 13.96 17.74 -2.87
N PHE A 155 14.96 16.87 -2.76
CA PHE A 155 15.05 15.66 -3.58
C PHE A 155 13.84 14.74 -3.34
N LEU A 156 13.44 14.52 -2.09
CA LEU A 156 12.25 13.73 -1.75
C LEU A 156 10.94 14.35 -2.27
N CYS A 157 10.84 15.67 -2.34
CA CYS A 157 9.72 16.34 -2.99
C CYS A 157 9.68 16.07 -4.51
N ALA A 158 10.84 15.97 -5.15
CA ALA A 158 10.97 15.77 -6.58
C ALA A 158 10.86 14.30 -7.01
N VAL A 159 11.30 13.36 -6.17
CA VAL A 159 11.18 11.91 -6.43
C VAL A 159 9.72 11.52 -6.49
N ARG A 160 9.29 11.10 -7.66
CA ARG A 160 7.90 10.79 -7.96
C ARG A 160 7.68 9.28 -7.96
N GLU A 161 7.26 8.75 -6.83
CA GLU A 161 6.61 7.43 -6.80
C GLU A 161 5.09 7.60 -6.99
N THR A 162 4.68 7.86 -8.21
CA THR A 162 3.27 7.77 -8.59
C THR A 162 2.94 6.32 -8.83
N GLY A 163 2.49 5.67 -7.77
CA GLY A 163 2.09 4.28 -7.84
C GLY A 163 0.69 4.10 -8.45
N VAL A 164 0.34 2.86 -8.65
CA VAL A 164 -0.97 2.39 -9.08
C VAL A 164 -2.08 2.76 -8.09
N ILE A 165 -1.73 2.98 -6.82
CA ILE A 165 -2.69 3.25 -5.73
C ILE A 165 -3.60 4.45 -6.01
N PRO A 166 -3.13 5.63 -6.43
CA PRO A 166 -4.01 6.76 -6.74
C PRO A 166 -5.01 6.44 -7.86
N VAL A 167 -4.60 5.65 -8.85
CA VAL A 167 -5.48 5.25 -9.97
C VAL A 167 -6.58 4.31 -9.49
N VAL A 168 -6.22 3.30 -8.69
CA VAL A 168 -7.18 2.36 -8.10
C VAL A 168 -8.17 3.10 -7.19
N LEU A 169 -7.69 4.02 -6.34
CA LEU A 169 -8.55 4.82 -5.47
C LEU A 169 -9.50 5.71 -6.28
N ALA A 170 -9.03 6.33 -7.36
CA ALA A 170 -9.88 7.13 -8.24
C ALA A 170 -11.00 6.28 -8.86
N VAL A 171 -10.68 5.10 -9.37
CA VAL A 171 -11.68 4.17 -9.92
C VAL A 171 -12.67 3.72 -8.83
N MET A 172 -12.21 3.43 -7.62
CA MET A 172 -13.10 3.08 -6.51
C MET A 172 -14.05 4.21 -6.13
N VAL A 173 -13.57 5.45 -6.07
CA VAL A 173 -14.40 6.62 -5.76
C VAL A 173 -15.47 6.80 -6.82
N VAL A 174 -15.11 6.73 -8.10
CA VAL A 174 -16.07 6.83 -9.21
C VAL A 174 -17.10 5.71 -9.16
N ALA A 175 -16.70 4.49 -8.81
CA ALA A 175 -17.61 3.35 -8.68
C ALA A 175 -18.59 3.49 -7.50
N GLN A 176 -18.18 4.13 -6.40
CA GLN A 176 -19.05 4.36 -5.24
C GLN A 176 -19.99 5.56 -5.40
N PHE A 177 -19.64 6.53 -6.22
CA PHE A 177 -20.40 7.77 -6.44
C PHE A 177 -20.67 7.99 -7.93
N PRO A 178 -21.51 7.14 -8.57
CA PRO A 178 -21.76 7.22 -10.01
C PRO A 178 -22.48 8.49 -10.45
N ASN A 179 -22.95 9.33 -9.52
CA ASN A 179 -23.70 10.56 -9.77
C ASN A 179 -22.92 11.85 -9.43
N MET A 180 -21.61 11.75 -9.22
CA MET A 180 -20.72 12.93 -9.12
C MET A 180 -20.17 13.32 -10.53
#